data_a176820b15d3e1166a338fcac48592ae
#
_entry.id   a176820b15d3e1166a338fcac48592ae
#
_cell.length_a   1.000
_cell.length_b   1.000
_cell.length_c   1.000
_cell.angle_alpha   90.00
_cell.angle_beta   90.00
_cell.angle_gamma   90.00
#
_symmetry.space_group_name_H-M   'P 1'
#
loop_
_entity.id
_entity.type
_entity.pdbx_description
1 polymer ?
#
loop_
_entity_poly.entity_id
_entity_poly.type
_entity_poly.pdbx_seq_one_letter_code
_entity_poly.pdbx_strand_id
1 'polypeptide(L)'
;MECVLPIKDKSDIEAMYETLREHNQRDYLLFRLAIHTGLRISTLIHLKGLDVLKQDEHCQAVNNVWRQPGISEINVPLPQSLCEELDEFMKDKGIGHDDYLFRSMKTKRPLSRQQAYRIIHDAAVQNGLSQVGLQSLRKTFAYHAYQSGTPLTVIQKYLGHQTLSETLKFIDVPQQNRTITIQLDL
;
A
#
# COMPACT_ATOMS: atom_id res chain seq x y z
N MET A 1 -5.45 11.54 19.75
CA MET A 1 -5.17 10.61 18.63
C MET A 1 -4.05 11.26 17.82
N GLU A 2 -2.83 10.75 17.92
CA GLU A 2 -1.70 11.32 17.16
C GLU A 2 -1.98 11.23 15.67
N CYS A 3 -1.76 12.34 14.97
CA CYS A 3 -1.96 12.41 13.54
C CYS A 3 -0.77 11.72 12.86
N VAL A 4 -0.99 10.52 12.32
CA VAL A 4 0.06 9.84 11.55
C VAL A 4 0.23 10.46 10.18
N LEU A 5 1.48 10.54 9.70
CA LEU A 5 1.86 11.17 8.44
C LEU A 5 2.22 10.13 7.35
N PRO A 6 2.18 10.49 6.06
CA PRO A 6 2.79 9.70 5.01
C PRO A 6 4.32 9.70 5.15
N ILE A 7 4.96 8.62 4.73
CA ILE A 7 6.42 8.59 4.55
C ILE A 7 6.71 9.25 3.20
N LYS A 8 7.24 10.49 3.25
CA LYS A 8 7.43 11.32 2.06
C LYS A 8 8.78 11.08 1.39
N ASP A 9 9.82 10.84 2.18
CA ASP A 9 11.16 10.64 1.68
C ASP A 9 11.39 9.18 1.26
N LYS A 10 11.94 9.01 0.07
CA LYS A 10 12.26 7.67 -0.44
C LYS A 10 13.34 6.98 0.38
N SER A 11 14.30 7.73 0.94
CA SER A 11 15.30 7.21 1.85
C SER A 11 14.71 6.57 3.10
N ASP A 12 13.64 7.16 3.65
CA ASP A 12 12.93 6.59 4.80
C ASP A 12 12.18 5.30 4.44
N ILE A 13 11.63 5.25 3.22
CA ILE A 13 11.00 4.02 2.70
C ILE A 13 12.05 2.91 2.54
N GLU A 14 13.23 3.22 2.00
CA GLU A 14 14.32 2.23 1.88
C GLU A 14 14.81 1.76 3.24
N ALA A 15 14.99 2.66 4.20
CA ALA A 15 15.36 2.30 5.56
C ALA A 15 14.32 1.37 6.23
N MET A 16 13.03 1.64 6.01
CA MET A 16 11.95 0.74 6.45
C MET A 16 12.04 -0.63 5.77
N TYR A 17 12.37 -0.67 4.46
CA TYR A 17 12.57 -1.94 3.75
C TYR A 17 13.70 -2.76 4.35
N GLU A 18 14.86 -2.15 4.59
CA GLU A 18 16.02 -2.81 5.17
C GLU A 18 15.71 -3.37 6.55
N THR A 19 15.18 -2.53 7.44
CA THR A 19 14.81 -2.93 8.80
C THR A 19 13.81 -4.10 8.81
N LEU A 20 12.75 -4.03 8.00
CA LEU A 20 11.74 -5.08 7.96
C LEU A 20 12.26 -6.37 7.32
N ARG A 21 13.10 -6.27 6.29
CA ARG A 21 13.71 -7.43 5.63
C ARG A 21 14.65 -8.20 6.56
N GLU A 22 15.45 -7.49 7.35
CA GLU A 22 16.32 -8.10 8.35
C GLU A 22 15.54 -8.87 9.43
N HIS A 23 14.36 -8.37 9.81
CA HIS A 23 13.54 -9.04 10.81
C HIS A 23 12.74 -10.21 10.23
N ASN A 24 12.00 -10.00 9.13
CA ASN A 24 11.14 -11.03 8.57
C ASN A 24 10.67 -10.66 7.16
N GLN A 25 10.91 -11.55 6.19
CA GLN A 25 10.48 -11.36 4.80
C GLN A 25 8.97 -11.12 4.66
N ARG A 26 8.12 -11.79 5.47
CA ARG A 26 6.67 -11.56 5.47
C ARG A 26 6.34 -10.11 5.81
N ASP A 27 7.00 -9.56 6.83
CA ASP A 27 6.71 -8.23 7.36
C ASP A 27 7.20 -7.14 6.38
N TYR A 28 8.32 -7.38 5.73
CA TYR A 28 8.80 -6.57 4.61
C TYR A 28 7.81 -6.57 3.44
N LEU A 29 7.33 -7.74 3.01
CA LEU A 29 6.37 -7.86 1.90
C LEU A 29 5.01 -7.24 2.26
N LEU A 30 4.57 -7.35 3.52
CA LEU A 30 3.37 -6.68 4.02
C LEU A 30 3.48 -5.16 3.85
N PHE A 31 4.58 -4.57 4.30
CA PHE A 31 4.83 -3.13 4.17
C PHE A 31 4.92 -2.72 2.70
N ARG A 32 5.72 -3.44 1.91
CA ARG A 32 5.94 -3.15 0.50
C ARG A 32 4.64 -3.22 -0.31
N LEU A 33 3.84 -4.26 -0.13
CA LEU A 33 2.55 -4.37 -0.80
C LEU A 33 1.58 -3.28 -0.34
N ALA A 34 1.58 -2.92 0.95
CA ALA A 34 0.72 -1.87 1.48
C ALA A 34 0.96 -0.51 0.82
N ILE A 35 2.23 -0.10 0.67
CA ILE A 35 2.56 1.21 0.07
C ILE A 35 2.46 1.22 -1.46
N HIS A 36 2.41 0.06 -2.11
CA HIS A 36 2.19 -0.03 -3.55
C HIS A 36 0.72 -0.18 -3.93
N THR A 37 -0.13 -0.63 -3.01
CA THR A 37 -1.57 -0.82 -3.28
C THR A 37 -2.46 0.20 -2.59
N GLY A 38 -1.98 0.84 -1.52
CA GLY A 38 -2.80 1.73 -0.71
C GLY A 38 -3.99 1.05 -0.04
N LEU A 39 -3.98 -0.26 0.12
CA LEU A 39 -5.06 -1.00 0.77
C LEU A 39 -5.20 -0.64 2.25
N ARG A 40 -6.41 -0.78 2.76
CA ARG A 40 -6.61 -0.74 4.21
C ARG A 40 -5.94 -1.96 4.84
N ILE A 41 -5.32 -1.78 6.00
CA ILE A 41 -4.63 -2.90 6.68
C ILE A 41 -5.55 -4.08 6.93
N SER A 42 -6.84 -3.85 7.24
CA SER A 42 -7.83 -4.90 7.42
C SER A 42 -8.03 -5.76 6.16
N THR A 43 -7.96 -5.16 4.99
CA THR A 43 -8.01 -5.88 3.72
C THR A 43 -6.69 -6.61 3.45
N LEU A 44 -5.57 -5.91 3.66
CA LEU A 44 -4.23 -6.42 3.36
C LEU A 44 -3.91 -7.70 4.15
N ILE A 45 -4.19 -7.73 5.46
CA ILE A 45 -3.90 -8.91 6.30
C ILE A 45 -4.78 -10.12 5.98
N HIS A 46 -5.91 -9.91 5.26
CA HIS A 46 -6.81 -10.98 4.82
C HIS A 46 -6.63 -11.36 3.35
N LEU A 47 -5.64 -10.79 2.66
CA LEU A 47 -5.33 -11.23 1.29
C LEU A 47 -4.90 -12.69 1.29
N LYS A 48 -5.38 -13.40 0.29
CA LYS A 48 -5.00 -14.77 -0.02
C LYS A 48 -3.97 -14.81 -1.14
N GLY A 49 -3.30 -15.93 -1.32
CA GLY A 49 -2.39 -16.13 -2.44
C GLY A 49 -3.04 -15.84 -3.79
N LEU A 50 -4.28 -16.29 -3.99
CA LEU A 50 -5.06 -16.06 -5.20
C LEU A 50 -5.27 -14.57 -5.54
N ASP A 51 -5.36 -13.69 -4.53
CA ASP A 51 -5.62 -12.27 -4.75
C ASP A 51 -4.44 -11.54 -5.38
N VAL A 52 -3.23 -12.08 -5.21
CA VAL A 52 -1.98 -11.43 -5.63
C VAL A 52 -1.43 -12.03 -6.91
N LEU A 53 -1.56 -13.35 -7.06
CA LEU A 53 -1.10 -14.11 -8.22
C LEU A 53 -2.29 -14.50 -9.07
N LYS A 54 -2.94 -13.56 -9.73
CA LYS A 54 -3.94 -13.88 -10.76
C LYS A 54 -3.22 -14.44 -11.99
N GLN A 55 -3.04 -15.74 -12.04
CA GLN A 55 -2.77 -16.45 -13.26
C GLN A 55 -4.07 -16.53 -14.06
N ASP A 56 -4.15 -15.74 -15.11
CA ASP A 56 -5.11 -16.02 -16.15
C ASP A 56 -4.55 -17.21 -16.92
N GLU A 57 -5.24 -18.35 -16.93
CA GLU A 57 -4.78 -19.60 -17.55
C GLU A 57 -4.47 -19.47 -19.06
N HIS A 58 -4.80 -18.31 -19.65
CA HIS A 58 -4.63 -18.00 -21.07
C HIS A 58 -3.62 -16.89 -21.36
N CYS A 59 -2.99 -16.27 -20.36
CA CYS A 59 -2.06 -15.18 -20.57
C CYS A 59 -0.68 -15.51 -20.00
N GLN A 60 0.33 -15.60 -20.88
CA GLN A 60 1.75 -15.71 -20.51
C GLN A 60 2.35 -14.42 -19.92
N ALA A 61 1.56 -13.39 -19.71
CA ALA A 61 1.96 -12.18 -19.03
C ALA A 61 1.34 -12.16 -17.64
N VAL A 62 2.18 -12.22 -16.62
CA VAL A 62 1.81 -11.90 -15.24
C VAL A 62 1.27 -10.48 -15.28
N ASN A 63 -0.04 -10.31 -15.14
CA ASN A 63 -0.65 -9.00 -15.00
C ASN A 63 -0.30 -8.46 -13.63
N ASN A 64 0.83 -7.77 -13.51
CA ASN A 64 1.31 -7.07 -12.31
C ASN A 64 0.42 -5.86 -11.99
N VAL A 65 -0.89 -6.05 -12.04
CA VAL A 65 -1.86 -4.96 -11.85
C VAL A 65 -2.81 -5.32 -10.72
N TRP A 66 -2.73 -4.54 -9.66
CA TRP A 66 -3.72 -4.61 -8.59
C TRP A 66 -5.02 -3.91 -9.03
N ARG A 67 -6.15 -4.58 -8.85
CA ARG A 67 -7.49 -4.01 -9.04
C ARG A 67 -8.27 -4.10 -7.76
N GLN A 68 -8.65 -2.96 -7.21
CA GLN A 68 -9.45 -2.94 -6.01
C GLN A 68 -10.88 -3.40 -6.34
N PRO A 69 -11.45 -4.35 -5.58
CA PRO A 69 -12.85 -4.74 -5.75
C PRO A 69 -13.79 -3.53 -5.67
N GLY A 70 -14.71 -3.41 -6.63
CA GLY A 70 -15.65 -2.28 -6.72
C GLY A 70 -15.13 -1.03 -7.44
N ILE A 71 -13.85 -0.99 -7.83
CA ILE A 71 -13.24 0.09 -8.60
C ILE A 71 -12.40 -0.52 -9.72
N SER A 72 -13.05 -1.23 -10.62
CA SER A 72 -12.39 -2.01 -11.67
C SER A 72 -11.69 -1.16 -12.75
N GLU A 73 -12.07 0.09 -12.91
CA GLU A 73 -11.50 1.01 -13.89
C GLU A 73 -10.15 1.63 -13.45
N ILE A 74 -9.76 1.50 -12.19
CA ILE A 74 -8.47 2.00 -11.70
C ILE A 74 -7.49 0.84 -11.58
N ASN A 75 -6.48 0.85 -12.42
CA ASN A 75 -5.39 -0.10 -12.40
C ASN A 75 -4.21 0.46 -11.61
N VAL A 76 -3.69 -0.32 -10.66
CA VAL A 76 -2.49 0.01 -9.90
C VAL A 76 -1.38 -0.96 -10.30
N PRO A 77 -0.42 -0.55 -11.13
CA PRO A 77 0.68 -1.43 -11.52
C PRO A 77 1.56 -1.72 -10.31
N LEU A 78 1.89 -2.99 -10.11
CA LEU A 78 2.84 -3.44 -9.11
C LEU A 78 4.23 -3.60 -9.75
N PRO A 79 5.31 -3.26 -9.06
CA PRO A 79 6.65 -3.56 -9.53
C PRO A 79 6.82 -5.06 -9.77
N GLN A 80 7.44 -5.43 -10.90
CA GLN A 80 7.67 -6.84 -11.22
C GLN A 80 8.47 -7.54 -10.12
N SER A 81 9.49 -6.88 -9.57
CA SER A 81 10.27 -7.41 -8.46
C SER A 81 9.43 -7.72 -7.21
N LEU A 82 8.37 -6.93 -6.94
CA LEU A 82 7.46 -7.24 -5.84
C LEU A 82 6.65 -8.51 -6.12
N CYS A 83 6.17 -8.69 -7.35
CA CYS A 83 5.43 -9.88 -7.73
C CYS A 83 6.29 -11.14 -7.66
N GLU A 84 7.54 -11.05 -8.14
CA GLU A 84 8.53 -12.14 -8.06
C GLU A 84 8.84 -12.51 -6.60
N GLU A 85 9.11 -11.53 -5.75
CA GLU A 85 9.36 -11.76 -4.32
C GLU A 85 8.16 -12.37 -3.59
N LEU A 86 6.93 -11.98 -3.95
CA LEU A 86 5.72 -12.57 -3.40
C LEU A 86 5.56 -14.03 -3.83
N ASP A 87 5.82 -14.33 -5.10
CA ASP A 87 5.75 -15.70 -5.63
C ASP A 87 6.80 -16.61 -4.96
N GLU A 88 8.03 -16.13 -4.83
CA GLU A 88 9.11 -16.84 -4.13
C GLU A 88 8.75 -17.07 -2.65
N PHE A 89 8.24 -16.05 -1.98
CA PHE A 89 7.80 -16.15 -0.59
C PHE A 89 6.69 -17.19 -0.41
N MET A 90 5.71 -17.21 -1.30
CA MET A 90 4.62 -18.18 -1.26
C MET A 90 5.14 -19.59 -1.44
N LYS A 91 6.04 -19.80 -2.39
CA LYS A 91 6.69 -21.11 -2.65
C LYS A 91 7.51 -21.57 -1.44
N ASP A 92 8.36 -20.70 -0.90
CA ASP A 92 9.21 -21.01 0.26
C ASP A 92 8.40 -21.35 1.52
N LYS A 93 7.30 -20.65 1.75
CA LYS A 93 6.44 -20.85 2.94
C LYS A 93 5.29 -21.84 2.73
N GLY A 94 5.18 -22.44 1.57
CA GLY A 94 4.08 -23.36 1.22
C GLY A 94 2.72 -22.69 1.40
N ILE A 95 2.57 -21.47 0.86
CA ILE A 95 1.32 -20.71 0.88
C ILE A 95 0.57 -21.01 -0.40
N GLY A 96 -0.55 -21.73 -0.29
CA GLY A 96 -1.43 -22.04 -1.43
C GLY A 96 -2.36 -20.87 -1.77
N HIS A 97 -3.11 -21.04 -2.86
CA HIS A 97 -4.04 -20.01 -3.37
C HIS A 97 -5.08 -19.57 -2.32
N ASP A 98 -5.62 -20.49 -1.54
CA ASP A 98 -6.65 -20.21 -0.53
C ASP A 98 -6.10 -19.82 0.84
N ASP A 99 -4.80 -19.91 1.02
CA ASP A 99 -4.14 -19.53 2.26
C ASP A 99 -4.00 -18.02 2.39
N TYR A 100 -4.07 -17.51 3.61
CA TYR A 100 -3.74 -16.10 3.85
C TYR A 100 -2.27 -15.83 3.54
N LEU A 101 -2.02 -14.79 2.75
CA LEU A 101 -0.69 -14.39 2.32
C LEU A 101 0.19 -14.00 3.51
N PHE A 102 -0.36 -13.18 4.42
CA PHE A 102 0.33 -12.70 5.62
C PHE A 102 -0.15 -13.44 6.87
N ARG A 103 0.08 -14.75 6.89
CA ARG A 103 -0.30 -15.62 8.01
C ARG A 103 0.83 -15.82 9.01
N SER A 104 0.46 -16.16 10.24
CA SER A 104 1.39 -16.74 11.21
C SER A 104 1.81 -18.14 10.74
N MET A 105 3.09 -18.38 10.64
CA MET A 105 3.61 -19.72 10.26
C MET A 105 3.21 -20.80 11.27
N LYS A 106 3.07 -20.44 12.53
CA LYS A 106 2.72 -21.36 13.62
C LYS A 106 1.23 -21.71 13.63
N THR A 107 0.34 -20.70 13.51
CA THR A 107 -1.11 -20.89 13.68
C THR A 107 -1.88 -20.95 12.36
N LYS A 108 -1.22 -20.62 11.25
CA LYS A 108 -1.84 -20.46 9.91
C LYS A 108 -2.97 -19.43 9.83
N ARG A 109 -3.21 -18.68 10.91
CA ARG A 109 -4.17 -17.59 10.95
C ARG A 109 -3.57 -16.30 10.38
N PRO A 110 -4.37 -15.40 9.80
CA PRO A 110 -3.88 -14.11 9.32
C PRO A 110 -3.32 -13.30 10.49
N LEU A 111 -2.44 -12.36 10.19
CA LEU A 111 -1.98 -11.39 11.19
C LEU A 111 -3.17 -10.61 11.75
N SER A 112 -3.15 -10.35 13.04
CA SER A 112 -4.09 -9.40 13.62
C SER A 112 -3.68 -7.96 13.31
N ARG A 113 -4.64 -7.03 13.34
CA ARG A 113 -4.36 -5.61 13.20
C ARG A 113 -3.33 -5.11 14.23
N GLN A 114 -3.37 -5.64 15.45
CA GLN A 114 -2.43 -5.26 16.50
C GLN A 114 -1.00 -5.76 16.21
N GLN A 115 -0.86 -6.97 15.67
CA GLN A 115 0.44 -7.49 15.23
C GLN A 115 1.00 -6.66 14.08
N ALA A 116 0.17 -6.37 13.06
CA ALA A 116 0.57 -5.50 11.95
C ALA A 116 0.98 -4.09 12.45
N TYR A 117 0.26 -3.53 13.43
CA TYR A 117 0.62 -2.26 14.03
C TYR A 117 2.01 -2.32 14.69
N ARG A 118 2.28 -3.33 15.50
CA ARG A 118 3.59 -3.48 16.17
C ARG A 118 4.71 -3.58 15.15
N ILE A 119 4.55 -4.42 14.13
CA ILE A 119 5.55 -4.61 13.06
C ILE A 119 5.93 -3.26 12.43
N ILE A 120 4.93 -2.48 12.01
CA ILE A 120 5.18 -1.20 11.33
C ILE A 120 5.70 -0.14 12.30
N HIS A 121 5.13 -0.05 13.49
CA HIS A 121 5.52 0.92 14.51
C HIS A 121 6.95 0.68 14.98
N ASP A 122 7.32 -0.56 15.30
CA ASP A 122 8.65 -0.87 15.81
C ASP A 122 9.73 -0.58 14.77
N ALA A 123 9.49 -0.94 13.50
CA ALA A 123 10.38 -0.59 12.40
C ALA A 123 10.49 0.93 12.20
N ALA A 124 9.38 1.66 12.30
CA ALA A 124 9.36 3.11 12.19
C ALA A 124 10.16 3.78 13.31
N VAL A 125 9.98 3.33 14.56
CA VAL A 125 10.74 3.85 15.71
C VAL A 125 12.23 3.62 15.55
N GLN A 126 12.66 2.44 15.08
CA GLN A 126 14.06 2.14 14.81
C GLN A 126 14.68 3.09 13.78
N ASN A 127 13.88 3.60 12.84
CA ASN A 127 14.32 4.55 11.82
C ASN A 127 14.03 6.01 12.21
N GLY A 128 13.65 6.31 13.45
CA GLY A 128 13.36 7.67 13.91
C GLY A 128 12.05 8.28 13.38
N LEU A 129 11.17 7.47 12.82
CA LEU A 129 9.91 7.90 12.21
C LEU A 129 8.75 7.84 13.23
N SER A 130 8.69 8.81 14.13
CA SER A 130 7.74 8.82 15.26
C SER A 130 6.25 8.95 14.87
N GLN A 131 5.95 9.49 13.69
CA GLN A 131 4.57 9.74 13.23
C GLN A 131 4.08 8.72 12.19
N VAL A 132 4.66 7.52 12.19
CA VAL A 132 4.29 6.44 11.27
C VAL A 132 3.47 5.37 12.00
N GLY A 133 2.35 5.01 11.38
CA GLY A 133 1.45 3.95 11.83
C GLY A 133 0.75 3.27 10.65
N LEU A 134 -0.21 2.42 10.93
CA LEU A 134 -0.89 1.64 9.88
C LEU A 134 -1.54 2.50 8.78
N GLN A 135 -2.09 3.65 9.15
CA GLN A 135 -2.72 4.54 8.16
C GLN A 135 -1.68 5.27 7.32
N SER A 136 -0.45 5.44 7.83
CA SER A 136 0.66 6.03 7.08
C SER A 136 0.95 5.28 5.79
N LEU A 137 0.80 3.96 5.77
CA LEU A 137 1.05 3.14 4.58
C LEU A 137 0.15 3.56 3.41
N ARG A 138 -1.15 3.73 3.70
CA ARG A 138 -2.12 4.18 2.71
C ARG A 138 -1.93 5.67 2.34
N LYS A 139 -1.52 6.50 3.29
CA LYS A 139 -1.15 7.90 3.04
C LYS A 139 0.09 7.99 2.15
N THR A 140 1.10 7.14 2.39
CA THR A 140 2.32 7.04 1.59
C THR A 140 2.01 6.70 0.13
N PHE A 141 1.20 5.66 -0.10
CA PHE A 141 0.72 5.32 -1.45
C PHE A 141 0.11 6.54 -2.15
N ALA A 142 -0.86 7.18 -1.51
CA ALA A 142 -1.60 8.28 -2.10
C ALA A 142 -0.74 9.53 -2.31
N TYR A 143 0.19 9.83 -1.39
CA TYR A 143 1.16 10.91 -1.52
C TYR A 143 2.07 10.71 -2.73
N HIS A 144 2.68 9.53 -2.86
CA HIS A 144 3.58 9.25 -3.99
C HIS A 144 2.84 9.15 -5.32
N ALA A 145 1.61 8.63 -5.35
CA ALA A 145 0.75 8.67 -6.54
C ALA A 145 0.49 10.12 -6.99
N TYR A 146 0.18 11.01 -6.03
CA TYR A 146 0.00 12.43 -6.31
C TYR A 146 1.28 13.10 -6.82
N GLN A 147 2.42 12.82 -6.20
CA GLN A 147 3.73 13.35 -6.62
C GLN A 147 4.14 12.84 -8.01
N SER A 148 3.71 11.65 -8.38
CA SER A 148 3.95 11.06 -9.71
C SER A 148 3.00 11.59 -10.78
N GLY A 149 2.12 12.55 -10.46
CA GLY A 149 1.21 13.19 -11.42
C GLY A 149 -0.16 12.50 -11.56
N THR A 150 -0.48 11.51 -10.74
CA THR A 150 -1.83 10.94 -10.76
C THR A 150 -2.86 12.01 -10.38
N PRO A 151 -3.92 12.23 -11.18
CA PRO A 151 -4.94 13.23 -10.88
C PRO A 151 -5.57 13.00 -9.50
N LEU A 152 -5.74 14.10 -8.74
CA LEU A 152 -6.29 14.02 -7.38
C LEU A 152 -7.68 13.40 -7.33
N THR A 153 -8.49 13.59 -8.38
CA THR A 153 -9.81 12.98 -8.54
C THR A 153 -9.75 11.46 -8.62
N VAL A 154 -8.71 10.92 -9.27
CA VAL A 154 -8.48 9.47 -9.35
C VAL A 154 -8.08 8.93 -7.97
N ILE A 155 -7.17 9.62 -7.28
CA ILE A 155 -6.76 9.26 -5.92
C ILE A 155 -7.96 9.33 -4.96
N GLN A 156 -8.77 10.39 -5.03
CA GLN A 156 -9.99 10.54 -4.25
C GLN A 156 -10.93 9.34 -4.43
N LYS A 157 -11.21 8.99 -5.69
CA LYS A 157 -12.06 7.85 -6.03
C LYS A 157 -11.50 6.53 -5.49
N TYR A 158 -10.21 6.31 -5.68
CA TYR A 158 -9.52 5.11 -5.19
C TYR A 158 -9.56 4.98 -3.66
N LEU A 159 -9.39 6.08 -2.95
CA LEU A 159 -9.46 6.12 -1.50
C LEU A 159 -10.91 6.05 -0.96
N GLY A 160 -11.90 6.38 -1.77
CA GLY A 160 -13.30 6.49 -1.37
C GLY A 160 -13.59 7.74 -0.55
N HIS A 161 -12.85 8.83 -0.78
CA HIS A 161 -13.06 10.11 -0.11
C HIS A 161 -14.21 10.90 -0.74
N GLN A 162 -14.93 11.68 0.08
CA GLN A 162 -16.06 12.46 -0.37
C GLN A 162 -15.65 13.75 -1.11
N THR A 163 -14.51 14.33 -0.72
CA THR A 163 -14.04 15.61 -1.27
C THR A 163 -12.55 15.58 -1.61
N LEU A 164 -12.14 16.45 -2.54
CA LEU A 164 -10.72 16.65 -2.86
C LEU A 164 -9.95 17.23 -1.66
N SER A 165 -10.61 18.10 -0.87
CA SER A 165 -10.02 18.66 0.35
C SER A 165 -9.67 17.57 1.38
N GLU A 166 -10.55 16.57 1.53
CA GLU A 166 -10.28 15.41 2.37
C GLU A 166 -9.05 14.65 1.88
N THR A 167 -8.93 14.45 0.58
CA THR A 167 -7.80 13.77 -0.03
C THR A 167 -6.49 14.53 0.18
N LEU A 168 -6.47 15.86 -0.03
CA LEU A 168 -5.30 16.70 0.22
C LEU A 168 -4.85 16.66 1.69
N LYS A 169 -5.79 16.79 2.62
CA LYS A 169 -5.51 16.64 4.05
C LYS A 169 -4.98 15.25 4.39
N PHE A 170 -5.54 14.22 3.77
CA PHE A 170 -5.11 12.85 4.00
C PHE A 170 -3.66 12.61 3.61
N ILE A 171 -3.23 13.15 2.47
CA ILE A 171 -1.86 13.02 1.97
C ILE A 171 -0.90 14.08 2.54
N ASP A 172 -1.36 14.92 3.46
CA ASP A 172 -0.57 15.98 4.08
C ASP A 172 0.07 16.93 3.07
N VAL A 173 -0.73 17.37 2.09
CA VAL A 173 -0.36 18.37 1.09
C VAL A 173 -1.18 19.64 1.35
N PRO A 174 -0.53 20.81 1.48
CA PRO A 174 -1.23 22.08 1.67
C PRO A 174 -2.19 22.33 0.49
N GLN A 175 -3.38 22.81 0.80
CA GLN A 175 -4.27 23.34 -0.23
C GLN A 175 -3.62 24.60 -0.81
N GLN A 176 -3.15 24.51 -2.06
CA GLN A 176 -2.78 25.71 -2.79
C GLN A 176 -4.06 26.41 -3.20
N ASN A 177 -4.29 27.63 -2.68
CA ASN A 177 -5.31 28.53 -3.16
C ASN A 177 -4.90 28.99 -4.59
N ARG A 178 -5.13 28.15 -5.58
CA ARG A 178 -4.99 28.57 -6.98
C ARG A 178 -6.25 29.30 -7.36
N THR A 179 -6.14 30.59 -7.57
CA THR A 179 -7.19 31.37 -8.23
C THR A 179 -7.26 30.92 -9.69
N ILE A 180 -8.32 30.23 -10.06
CA ILE A 180 -8.56 29.83 -11.45
C ILE A 180 -9.45 30.92 -12.04
N THR A 181 -8.94 31.68 -13.01
CA THR A 181 -9.71 32.65 -13.77
C THR A 181 -10.27 31.96 -14.99
N ILE A 182 -11.59 31.92 -15.11
CA ILE A 182 -12.26 31.47 -16.33
C ILE A 182 -12.43 32.70 -17.23
N GLN A 183 -11.74 32.72 -18.35
CA GLN A 183 -11.98 33.72 -19.41
C GLN A 183 -12.96 33.12 -20.42
N LEU A 184 -14.05 33.84 -20.64
CA LEU A 184 -15.02 33.50 -21.65
C LEU A 184 -14.92 34.57 -22.77
N ASP A 185 -14.47 34.19 -23.93
CA ASP A 185 -14.61 34.99 -25.15
C ASP A 185 -15.95 34.58 -25.82
N LEU A 186 -16.98 35.41 -25.63
CA LEU A 186 -18.30 35.25 -26.25
C LEU A 186 -18.43 36.21 -27.41
#